data_0f436565b1fc28f92b410bbeb56370a5
#
_entry.id   0f436565b1fc28f92b410bbeb56370a5
#
_cell.length_a   1.000
_cell.length_b   1.000
_cell.length_c   1.000
_cell.angle_alpha   90.00
_cell.angle_beta   90.00
_cell.angle_gamma   90.00
#
_symmetry.space_group_name_H-M   'P 1'
#
loop_
_entity.id
_entity.type
_entity.pdbx_description
1 polymer ?
#
loop_
_entity_poly.entity_id
_entity_poly.type
_entity_poly.pdbx_seq_one_letter_code
_entity_poly.pdbx_strand_id
1 'polypeptide(L)'
;LIATGATYFIPPIPNFRDAENVFGFREIEDIKRITASSEKLGECAVIIGGGLIGLDAAYGMMRRGYQVTLIEKEPRLMPLQADDYVSGLLKQVFEEEGCHVLLGAEVKDSVTDENDMITKVVLADGTDITCDFVVAAASVKPQMDFLEGTSIQALYMNYHIHTVLSRFLKKTDIHVNKGLEVDAYMRTNSSDIYAAGDVTGLSAIWPDARLMGRCAARNMCAGDTHKPELYQFKNTANFYGLVLFSAGKTVVDEERYEVLVQQGKTSYRKLILKDGILEGVLMTGDLSNAGVYLHALTHRLNLDGMRGRLFRLSFSDWYGIDEESGEYCYTMEGRDYS
;
A
#
# COMPACT_ATOMS: atom_id res chain seq x y z
N LEU A 1 -1.95 -1.85 25.90
CA LEU A 1 -1.66 -1.60 24.49
C LEU A 1 -2.14 -2.78 23.64
N ILE A 2 -2.96 -2.52 22.63
CA ILE A 2 -3.40 -3.48 21.62
C ILE A 2 -2.51 -3.29 20.38
N ALA A 3 -1.75 -4.33 20.01
CA ALA A 3 -0.82 -4.31 18.89
C ALA A 3 -0.82 -5.68 18.17
N THR A 4 -2.02 -6.22 17.96
CA THR A 4 -2.25 -7.57 17.43
C THR A 4 -2.04 -7.69 15.92
N GLY A 5 -1.80 -6.55 15.25
CA GLY A 5 -1.53 -6.54 13.82
C GLY A 5 -2.76 -6.85 12.94
N ALA A 6 -2.51 -7.44 11.80
CA ALA A 6 -3.52 -7.86 10.83
C ALA A 6 -3.18 -9.23 10.28
N THR A 7 -4.15 -9.92 9.72
CA THR A 7 -3.98 -11.16 8.95
C THR A 7 -4.34 -10.93 7.49
N TYR A 8 -4.01 -11.88 6.62
CA TYR A 8 -4.48 -11.82 5.23
C TYR A 8 -6.01 -11.99 5.16
N PHE A 9 -6.59 -11.39 4.14
CA PHE A 9 -8.02 -11.51 3.87
C PHE A 9 -8.26 -12.52 2.76
N ILE A 10 -9.01 -13.58 3.06
CA ILE A 10 -9.53 -14.49 2.04
C ILE A 10 -10.85 -13.91 1.55
N PRO A 11 -10.97 -13.57 0.25
CA PRO A 11 -12.22 -13.10 -0.33
C PRO A 11 -13.35 -14.11 -0.11
N PRO A 12 -14.60 -13.65 0.05
CA PRO A 12 -15.76 -14.54 0.23
C PRO A 12 -16.20 -15.19 -1.10
N ILE A 13 -15.28 -15.85 -1.76
CA ILE A 13 -15.50 -16.65 -2.96
C ILE A 13 -15.85 -18.06 -2.48
N PRO A 14 -16.83 -18.75 -3.10
CA PRO A 14 -17.18 -20.13 -2.75
C PRO A 14 -15.94 -21.03 -2.67
N ASN A 15 -15.92 -21.93 -1.70
CA ASN A 15 -14.89 -22.91 -1.37
C ASN A 15 -13.54 -22.36 -0.87
N PHE A 16 -13.23 -21.06 -1.05
CA PHE A 16 -11.91 -20.50 -0.73
C PHE A 16 -11.48 -20.62 0.73
N ARG A 17 -12.44 -20.65 1.67
CA ARG A 17 -12.13 -20.77 3.10
C ARG A 17 -11.86 -22.19 3.55
N ASP A 18 -12.41 -23.15 2.81
CA ASP A 18 -12.41 -24.56 3.19
C ASP A 18 -11.33 -25.35 2.44
N ALA A 19 -10.92 -24.86 1.27
CA ALA A 19 -9.90 -25.49 0.44
C ALA A 19 -8.49 -25.38 1.02
N GLU A 20 -7.75 -26.49 1.07
CA GLU A 20 -6.39 -26.54 1.62
C GLU A 20 -5.33 -25.89 0.72
N ASN A 21 -5.64 -25.70 -0.58
CA ASN A 21 -4.75 -25.09 -1.58
C ASN A 21 -5.05 -23.59 -1.82
N VAL A 22 -5.73 -22.92 -0.89
CA VAL A 22 -5.86 -21.47 -0.86
C VAL A 22 -4.97 -20.92 0.26
N PHE A 23 -4.04 -20.04 -0.10
CA PHE A 23 -3.03 -19.50 0.79
C PHE A 23 -3.15 -17.99 0.92
N GLY A 24 -2.75 -17.45 2.09
CA GLY A 24 -2.35 -16.05 2.22
C GLY A 24 -0.92 -15.84 1.74
N PHE A 25 -0.47 -14.57 1.81
CA PHE A 25 0.93 -14.22 1.55
C PHE A 25 1.34 -13.09 2.51
N ARG A 26 1.47 -13.44 3.79
CA ARG A 26 1.80 -12.48 4.84
C ARG A 26 2.82 -13.01 5.84
N GLU A 27 2.60 -14.21 6.33
CA GLU A 27 3.45 -14.82 7.33
C GLU A 27 4.47 -15.76 6.66
N ILE A 28 5.58 -16.01 7.34
CA ILE A 28 6.60 -16.95 6.83
C ILE A 28 6.04 -18.38 6.72
N GLU A 29 5.05 -18.70 7.54
CA GLU A 29 4.31 -19.96 7.51
C GLU A 29 3.53 -20.15 6.22
N ASP A 30 2.98 -19.07 5.65
CA ASP A 30 2.31 -19.11 4.33
C ASP A 30 3.31 -19.57 3.26
N ILE A 31 4.51 -18.98 3.25
CA ILE A 31 5.57 -19.35 2.30
C ILE A 31 6.01 -20.80 2.49
N LYS A 32 6.16 -21.26 3.74
CA LYS A 32 6.50 -22.67 4.02
C LYS A 32 5.42 -23.62 3.54
N ARG A 33 4.13 -23.29 3.77
CA ARG A 33 2.99 -24.08 3.30
C ARG A 33 2.96 -24.13 1.78
N ILE A 34 3.06 -23.01 1.08
CA ILE A 34 3.13 -22.96 -0.38
C ILE A 34 4.31 -23.80 -0.89
N THR A 35 5.50 -23.64 -0.31
CA THR A 35 6.70 -24.40 -0.74
C THR A 35 6.56 -25.89 -0.49
N ALA A 36 6.04 -26.31 0.65
CA ALA A 36 5.83 -27.72 0.97
C ALA A 36 4.71 -28.36 0.13
N SER A 37 3.73 -27.57 -0.28
CA SER A 37 2.61 -28.03 -1.11
C SER A 37 2.99 -28.09 -2.59
N SER A 38 3.92 -27.28 -3.05
CA SER A 38 4.27 -27.16 -4.47
C SER A 38 4.76 -28.45 -5.10
N GLU A 39 5.50 -29.29 -4.35
CA GLU A 39 5.93 -30.60 -4.81
C GLU A 39 4.75 -31.57 -5.07
N LYS A 40 3.60 -31.27 -4.50
CA LYS A 40 2.38 -32.11 -4.56
C LYS A 40 1.28 -31.52 -5.43
N LEU A 41 1.17 -30.17 -5.47
CA LEU A 41 0.03 -29.48 -6.08
C LEU A 41 0.24 -29.15 -7.56
N GLY A 42 1.48 -29.01 -8.04
CA GLY A 42 1.74 -28.61 -9.43
C GLY A 42 2.29 -27.18 -9.55
N GLU A 43 2.35 -26.65 -10.78
CA GLU A 43 3.13 -25.44 -11.10
C GLU A 43 2.26 -24.22 -11.46
N CYS A 44 0.93 -24.35 -11.56
CA CYS A 44 0.01 -23.29 -11.97
C CYS A 44 -0.57 -22.56 -10.77
N ALA A 45 -0.14 -21.32 -10.55
CA ALA A 45 -0.62 -20.47 -9.46
C ALA A 45 -1.55 -19.37 -9.97
N VAL A 46 -2.70 -19.19 -9.31
CA VAL A 46 -3.53 -18.00 -9.46
C VAL A 46 -3.31 -17.08 -8.26
N ILE A 47 -3.01 -15.82 -8.54
CA ILE A 47 -2.85 -14.77 -7.51
C ILE A 47 -4.00 -13.79 -7.65
N ILE A 48 -4.72 -13.54 -6.55
CA ILE A 48 -5.85 -12.61 -6.52
C ILE A 48 -5.43 -11.33 -5.81
N GLY A 49 -5.40 -10.23 -6.55
CA GLY A 49 -5.00 -8.90 -6.12
C GLY A 49 -3.70 -8.44 -6.76
N GLY A 50 -3.75 -7.35 -7.53
CA GLY A 50 -2.62 -6.73 -8.23
C GLY A 50 -1.96 -5.59 -7.45
N GLY A 51 -2.14 -5.55 -6.13
CA GLY A 51 -1.42 -4.64 -5.24
C GLY A 51 0.02 -5.10 -4.97
N LEU A 52 0.74 -4.38 -4.11
CA LEU A 52 2.15 -4.67 -3.79
C LEU A 52 2.38 -6.12 -3.35
N ILE A 53 1.54 -6.63 -2.44
CA ILE A 53 1.64 -8.01 -1.93
C ILE A 53 1.44 -9.04 -3.04
N GLY A 54 0.46 -8.82 -3.93
CA GLY A 54 0.21 -9.72 -5.05
C GLY A 54 1.35 -9.72 -6.08
N LEU A 55 1.94 -8.55 -6.35
CA LEU A 55 3.11 -8.45 -7.22
C LEU A 55 4.36 -9.10 -6.59
N ASP A 56 4.57 -8.95 -5.28
CA ASP A 56 5.66 -9.65 -4.56
C ASP A 56 5.47 -11.18 -4.61
N ALA A 57 4.22 -11.65 -4.43
CA ALA A 57 3.88 -13.06 -4.56
C ALA A 57 4.15 -13.57 -5.98
N ALA A 58 3.65 -12.85 -7.00
CA ALA A 58 3.85 -13.19 -8.41
C ALA A 58 5.35 -13.25 -8.75
N TYR A 59 6.10 -12.20 -8.40
CA TYR A 59 7.54 -12.15 -8.61
C TYR A 59 8.28 -13.33 -7.94
N GLY A 60 7.97 -13.60 -6.67
CA GLY A 60 8.59 -14.69 -5.93
C GLY A 60 8.30 -16.06 -6.51
N MET A 61 7.07 -16.31 -6.98
CA MET A 61 6.65 -17.56 -7.58
C MET A 61 7.25 -17.76 -8.98
N MET A 62 7.18 -16.76 -9.85
CA MET A 62 7.78 -16.81 -11.18
C MET A 62 9.30 -17.07 -11.11
N ARG A 63 10.00 -16.47 -10.15
CA ARG A 63 11.42 -16.73 -9.88
C ARG A 63 11.72 -18.17 -9.46
N ARG A 64 10.71 -18.93 -9.04
CA ARG A 64 10.79 -20.36 -8.69
C ARG A 64 10.27 -21.28 -9.78
N GLY A 65 9.88 -20.73 -10.92
CA GLY A 65 9.45 -21.49 -12.08
C GLY A 65 7.93 -21.76 -12.16
N TYR A 66 7.11 -21.15 -11.28
CA TYR A 66 5.66 -21.27 -11.38
C TYR A 66 5.11 -20.50 -12.57
N GLN A 67 4.07 -21.07 -13.21
CA GLN A 67 3.21 -20.38 -14.15
C GLN A 67 2.19 -19.55 -13.37
N VAL A 68 2.25 -18.23 -13.51
CA VAL A 68 1.44 -17.32 -12.69
C VAL A 68 0.39 -16.62 -13.52
N THR A 69 -0.87 -16.71 -13.08
CA THR A 69 -1.95 -15.82 -13.51
C THR A 69 -2.28 -14.84 -12.38
N LEU A 70 -2.06 -13.56 -12.60
CA LEU A 70 -2.37 -12.46 -11.67
C LEU A 70 -3.70 -11.82 -12.07
N ILE A 71 -4.67 -11.84 -11.16
CA ILE A 71 -6.02 -11.31 -11.39
C ILE A 71 -6.24 -10.09 -10.50
N GLU A 72 -6.54 -8.94 -11.12
CA GLU A 72 -6.86 -7.69 -10.43
C GLU A 72 -8.21 -7.16 -10.93
N LYS A 73 -9.10 -6.86 -9.98
CA LYS A 73 -10.43 -6.33 -10.30
C LYS A 73 -10.42 -4.87 -10.75
N GLU A 74 -9.44 -4.10 -10.30
CA GLU A 74 -9.26 -2.74 -10.75
C GLU A 74 -8.64 -2.70 -12.16
N PRO A 75 -8.81 -1.60 -12.91
CA PRO A 75 -8.33 -1.53 -14.29
C PRO A 75 -6.80 -1.41 -14.41
N ARG A 76 -6.08 -1.40 -13.29
CA ARG A 76 -4.62 -1.25 -13.24
C ARG A 76 -3.98 -1.93 -12.05
N LEU A 77 -2.68 -2.27 -12.20
CA LEU A 77 -1.85 -2.75 -11.09
C LEU A 77 -1.52 -1.63 -10.11
N MET A 78 -1.34 -1.98 -8.84
CA MET A 78 -1.04 -1.03 -7.75
C MET A 78 -1.97 0.19 -7.76
N PRO A 79 -3.29 0.03 -7.77
CA PRO A 79 -4.26 1.11 -8.04
C PRO A 79 -4.16 2.27 -7.04
N LEU A 80 -3.60 2.05 -5.85
CA LEU A 80 -3.39 3.06 -4.82
C LEU A 80 -2.01 3.74 -4.88
N GLN A 81 -1.00 3.10 -5.51
CA GLN A 81 0.38 3.54 -5.48
C GLN A 81 0.92 3.97 -6.85
N ALA A 82 0.29 3.55 -7.92
CA ALA A 82 0.70 3.83 -9.29
C ALA A 82 -0.41 4.52 -10.08
N ASP A 83 -0.02 5.38 -11.01
CA ASP A 83 -0.91 5.88 -12.06
C ASP A 83 -0.95 4.93 -13.25
N ASP A 84 -1.72 5.29 -14.28
CA ASP A 84 -1.91 4.42 -15.45
C ASP A 84 -0.59 4.16 -16.21
N TYR A 85 0.31 5.16 -16.27
CA TYR A 85 1.59 5.00 -16.92
C TYR A 85 2.49 3.99 -16.20
N VAL A 86 2.69 4.16 -14.90
CA VAL A 86 3.53 3.26 -14.10
C VAL A 86 2.91 1.87 -13.97
N SER A 87 1.59 1.79 -13.84
CA SER A 87 0.88 0.51 -13.90
C SER A 87 1.08 -0.22 -15.22
N GLY A 88 1.05 0.52 -16.33
CA GLY A 88 1.35 -0.04 -17.66
C GLY A 88 2.75 -0.63 -17.75
N LEU A 89 3.76 0.06 -17.21
CA LEU A 89 5.13 -0.45 -17.14
C LEU A 89 5.23 -1.73 -16.29
N LEU A 90 4.57 -1.75 -15.13
CA LEU A 90 4.52 -2.94 -14.28
C LEU A 90 3.89 -4.12 -15.01
N LYS A 91 2.74 -3.90 -15.64
CA LYS A 91 2.07 -4.94 -16.43
C LYS A 91 2.99 -5.48 -17.52
N GLN A 92 3.60 -4.60 -18.29
CA GLN A 92 4.51 -4.97 -19.37
C GLN A 92 5.66 -5.85 -18.86
N VAL A 93 6.35 -5.43 -17.79
CA VAL A 93 7.50 -6.16 -17.24
C VAL A 93 7.07 -7.55 -16.74
N PHE A 94 5.94 -7.68 -16.08
CA PHE A 94 5.44 -8.99 -15.63
C PHE A 94 5.03 -9.89 -16.81
N GLU A 95 4.39 -9.34 -17.84
CA GLU A 95 4.02 -10.10 -19.04
C GLU A 95 5.22 -10.53 -19.88
N GLU A 96 6.25 -9.68 -20.01
CA GLU A 96 7.52 -10.02 -20.67
C GLU A 96 8.23 -11.19 -19.98
N GLU A 97 8.09 -11.30 -18.67
CA GLU A 97 8.63 -12.41 -17.86
C GLU A 97 7.70 -13.65 -17.83
N GLY A 98 6.56 -13.61 -18.51
CA GLY A 98 5.65 -14.74 -18.68
C GLY A 98 4.48 -14.80 -17.69
N CYS A 99 4.21 -13.75 -16.92
CA CYS A 99 3.00 -13.67 -16.10
C CYS A 99 1.77 -13.40 -16.97
N HIS A 100 0.69 -14.12 -16.73
CA HIS A 100 -0.60 -13.78 -17.33
C HIS A 100 -1.33 -12.76 -16.46
N VAL A 101 -1.40 -11.49 -16.88
CA VAL A 101 -1.99 -10.40 -16.08
C VAL A 101 -3.39 -10.06 -16.60
N LEU A 102 -4.41 -10.27 -15.75
CA LEU A 102 -5.80 -9.96 -16.01
C LEU A 102 -6.24 -8.75 -15.17
N LEU A 103 -6.52 -7.64 -15.82
CA LEU A 103 -7.00 -6.40 -15.20
C LEU A 103 -8.50 -6.22 -15.45
N GLY A 104 -9.20 -5.55 -14.53
CA GLY A 104 -10.66 -5.39 -14.60
C GLY A 104 -11.39 -6.73 -14.46
N ALA A 105 -10.72 -7.76 -13.94
CA ALA A 105 -11.21 -9.12 -13.84
C ALA A 105 -11.50 -9.47 -12.36
N GLU A 106 -12.71 -9.91 -12.08
CA GLU A 106 -13.13 -10.27 -10.72
C GLU A 106 -13.46 -11.75 -10.64
N VAL A 107 -12.81 -12.46 -9.70
CA VAL A 107 -13.16 -13.86 -9.41
C VAL A 107 -14.47 -13.90 -8.63
N LYS A 108 -15.44 -14.68 -9.10
CA LYS A 108 -16.77 -14.81 -8.51
C LYS A 108 -17.07 -16.18 -7.96
N ASP A 109 -16.42 -17.22 -8.51
CA ASP A 109 -16.68 -18.59 -8.12
C ASP A 109 -15.41 -19.44 -8.25
N SER A 110 -15.46 -20.68 -7.80
CA SER A 110 -14.40 -21.66 -7.94
C SER A 110 -14.95 -23.07 -8.10
N VAL A 111 -14.14 -23.94 -8.67
CA VAL A 111 -14.44 -25.37 -8.84
C VAL A 111 -13.43 -26.17 -8.04
N THR A 112 -13.91 -27.15 -7.26
CA THR A 112 -13.09 -28.09 -6.50
C THR A 112 -13.10 -29.48 -7.11
N ASP A 113 -12.09 -30.26 -6.77
CA ASP A 113 -12.06 -31.70 -7.02
C ASP A 113 -12.75 -32.50 -5.87
N GLU A 114 -12.62 -33.82 -5.89
CA GLU A 114 -13.16 -34.73 -4.88
C GLU A 114 -12.49 -34.62 -3.49
N ASN A 115 -11.35 -33.92 -3.41
CA ASN A 115 -10.60 -33.67 -2.17
C ASN A 115 -10.78 -32.23 -1.69
N ASP A 116 -11.79 -31.50 -2.18
CA ASP A 116 -12.06 -30.08 -1.90
C ASP A 116 -10.91 -29.12 -2.28
N MET A 117 -10.02 -29.52 -3.21
CA MET A 117 -8.94 -28.68 -3.72
C MET A 117 -9.45 -27.83 -4.89
N ILE A 118 -9.17 -26.54 -4.89
CA ILE A 118 -9.50 -25.64 -6.02
C ILE A 118 -8.72 -26.10 -7.26
N THR A 119 -9.42 -26.38 -8.34
CA THR A 119 -8.85 -26.72 -9.65
C THR A 119 -9.04 -25.61 -10.69
N LYS A 120 -10.00 -24.71 -10.43
CA LYS A 120 -10.29 -23.55 -11.27
C LYS A 120 -10.85 -22.40 -10.45
N VAL A 121 -10.58 -21.17 -10.88
CA VAL A 121 -11.35 -20.00 -10.50
C VAL A 121 -12.19 -19.52 -11.67
N VAL A 122 -13.39 -19.00 -11.40
CA VAL A 122 -14.34 -18.54 -12.42
C VAL A 122 -14.48 -17.00 -12.29
N LEU A 123 -14.23 -16.31 -13.40
CA LEU A 123 -14.36 -14.86 -13.46
C LEU A 123 -15.84 -14.43 -13.62
N ALA A 124 -16.11 -13.16 -13.36
CA ALA A 124 -17.44 -12.56 -13.46
C ALA A 124 -18.05 -12.64 -14.88
N ASP A 125 -17.22 -12.74 -15.92
CA ASP A 125 -17.62 -12.92 -17.32
C ASP A 125 -17.82 -14.38 -17.72
N GLY A 126 -17.63 -15.31 -16.78
CA GLY A 126 -17.75 -16.75 -17.00
C GLY A 126 -16.47 -17.43 -17.52
N THR A 127 -15.36 -16.72 -17.60
CA THR A 127 -14.07 -17.31 -17.99
C THR A 127 -13.52 -18.19 -16.89
N ASP A 128 -13.12 -19.42 -17.24
CA ASP A 128 -12.46 -20.38 -16.35
C ASP A 128 -10.94 -20.22 -16.41
N ILE A 129 -10.29 -20.11 -15.26
CA ILE A 129 -8.83 -20.11 -15.12
C ILE A 129 -8.43 -21.34 -14.29
N THR A 130 -7.78 -22.31 -14.94
CA THR A 130 -7.26 -23.51 -14.26
C THR A 130 -6.08 -23.17 -13.39
N CYS A 131 -6.00 -23.76 -12.20
CA CYS A 131 -4.91 -23.59 -11.27
C CYS A 131 -4.71 -24.82 -10.39
N ASP A 132 -3.50 -24.97 -9.86
CA ASP A 132 -3.17 -25.99 -8.87
C ASP A 132 -3.33 -25.45 -7.46
N PHE A 133 -3.20 -24.12 -7.28
CA PHE A 133 -3.45 -23.43 -6.02
C PHE A 133 -3.71 -21.93 -6.22
N VAL A 134 -4.25 -21.32 -5.18
CA VAL A 134 -4.60 -19.88 -5.18
C VAL A 134 -3.87 -19.15 -4.06
N VAL A 135 -3.39 -17.95 -4.36
CA VAL A 135 -2.84 -17.02 -3.37
C VAL A 135 -3.76 -15.80 -3.24
N ALA A 136 -4.35 -15.62 -2.08
CA ALA A 136 -5.21 -14.49 -1.76
C ALA A 136 -4.35 -13.30 -1.27
N ALA A 137 -4.12 -12.33 -2.14
CA ALA A 137 -3.36 -11.11 -1.88
C ALA A 137 -4.23 -9.83 -2.00
N ALA A 138 -5.56 -9.98 -1.86
CA ALA A 138 -6.52 -8.93 -2.13
C ALA A 138 -6.59 -7.84 -1.05
N SER A 139 -6.24 -8.13 0.20
CA SER A 139 -6.24 -7.19 1.34
C SER A 139 -5.70 -7.83 2.61
N VAL A 140 -5.61 -7.02 3.67
CA VAL A 140 -5.36 -7.48 5.05
C VAL A 140 -6.57 -7.16 5.93
N LYS A 141 -6.80 -7.98 6.97
CA LYS A 141 -7.85 -7.80 7.98
C LYS A 141 -7.18 -7.54 9.32
N PRO A 142 -7.41 -6.40 9.98
CA PRO A 142 -6.96 -6.18 11.36
C PRO A 142 -7.44 -7.28 12.30
N GLN A 143 -6.56 -7.77 13.18
CA GLN A 143 -6.88 -8.81 14.14
C GLN A 143 -7.60 -8.23 15.37
N MET A 144 -8.92 -8.29 15.35
CA MET A 144 -9.80 -7.72 16.39
C MET A 144 -10.80 -8.71 16.96
N ASP A 145 -10.78 -9.97 16.56
CA ASP A 145 -11.79 -10.98 16.93
C ASP A 145 -11.85 -11.19 18.47
N PHE A 146 -10.74 -10.97 19.18
CA PHE A 146 -10.67 -11.03 20.66
C PHE A 146 -11.42 -9.87 21.36
N LEU A 147 -11.85 -8.85 20.64
CA LEU A 147 -12.62 -7.71 21.17
C LEU A 147 -14.13 -7.97 21.15
N GLU A 148 -14.57 -9.09 20.59
CA GLU A 148 -15.98 -9.44 20.54
C GLU A 148 -16.58 -9.49 21.94
N GLY A 149 -17.73 -8.79 22.14
CA GLY A 149 -18.38 -8.65 23.45
C GLY A 149 -17.79 -7.58 24.38
N THR A 150 -16.75 -6.85 23.95
CA THR A 150 -16.21 -5.70 24.70
C THR A 150 -16.85 -4.38 24.26
N SER A 151 -16.68 -3.32 25.08
CA SER A 151 -17.12 -1.95 24.73
C SER A 151 -16.14 -1.19 23.84
N ILE A 152 -15.04 -1.82 23.43
CA ILE A 152 -14.01 -1.19 22.59
C ILE A 152 -14.53 -1.07 21.16
N GLN A 153 -14.53 0.15 20.63
CA GLN A 153 -15.06 0.44 19.31
C GLN A 153 -14.07 0.07 18.23
N ALA A 154 -14.56 -0.68 17.24
CA ALA A 154 -13.87 -0.96 16.02
C ALA A 154 -14.65 -0.36 14.85
N LEU A 155 -13.95 0.26 13.92
CA LEU A 155 -14.55 0.70 12.65
C LEU A 155 -14.87 -0.53 11.79
N TYR A 156 -16.02 -1.14 12.07
CA TYR A 156 -16.59 -2.13 11.16
C TYR A 156 -17.29 -1.42 10.00
N MET A 157 -16.67 -1.41 8.84
CA MET A 157 -17.42 -1.10 7.63
C MET A 157 -18.18 -2.37 7.21
N ASN A 158 -19.46 -2.48 7.59
CA ASN A 158 -20.34 -3.46 6.96
C ASN A 158 -20.35 -3.23 5.44
N TYR A 159 -20.23 -4.31 4.67
CA TYR A 159 -20.22 -4.28 3.18
C TYR A 159 -21.40 -3.47 2.58
N HIS A 160 -22.53 -3.32 3.28
CA HIS A 160 -23.65 -2.53 2.83
C HIS A 160 -23.52 -1.01 3.06
N ILE A 161 -22.68 -0.55 3.99
CA ILE A 161 -22.40 0.88 4.21
C ILE A 161 -21.37 1.40 3.21
N HIS A 162 -20.61 0.51 2.57
CA HIS A 162 -19.63 0.86 1.53
C HIS A 162 -20.23 1.71 0.40
N THR A 163 -21.50 1.52 0.06
CA THR A 163 -22.14 2.24 -1.05
C THR A 163 -22.51 3.68 -0.70
N VAL A 164 -22.80 3.98 0.55
CA VAL A 164 -23.21 5.34 0.98
C VAL A 164 -21.99 6.13 1.49
N LEU A 165 -21.18 5.54 2.35
CA LEU A 165 -19.98 6.19 2.87
C LEU A 165 -18.87 6.32 1.81
N SER A 166 -18.73 5.36 0.89
CA SER A 166 -17.78 5.48 -0.23
C SER A 166 -18.18 6.59 -1.22
N ARG A 167 -19.47 6.90 -1.35
CA ARG A 167 -19.92 8.09 -2.10
C ARG A 167 -19.60 9.40 -1.38
N PHE A 168 -19.59 9.40 -0.05
CA PHE A 168 -19.19 10.55 0.76
C PHE A 168 -17.67 10.68 0.85
N LEU A 169 -16.96 9.55 0.99
CA LEU A 169 -15.51 9.47 1.08
C LEU A 169 -14.80 9.56 -0.28
N LYS A 170 -15.47 9.25 -1.40
CA LYS A 170 -14.96 9.58 -2.75
C LYS A 170 -14.75 11.09 -2.97
N LYS A 171 -15.32 11.93 -2.11
CA LYS A 171 -15.08 13.39 -2.11
C LYS A 171 -14.02 13.83 -1.10
N THR A 172 -13.52 12.93 -0.27
CA THR A 172 -12.43 13.18 0.68
C THR A 172 -11.39 12.12 0.44
N ASP A 173 -10.15 12.50 0.14
CA ASP A 173 -9.00 11.61 -0.12
C ASP A 173 -8.59 10.76 1.10
N ILE A 174 -9.54 10.32 1.92
CA ILE A 174 -9.30 9.54 3.13
C ILE A 174 -9.66 8.09 2.86
N HIS A 175 -8.63 7.25 2.71
CA HIS A 175 -8.78 5.79 2.75
C HIS A 175 -9.05 5.37 4.20
N VAL A 176 -10.30 5.11 4.54
CA VAL A 176 -10.69 4.56 5.84
C VAL A 176 -10.41 3.05 5.81
N ASN A 177 -9.27 2.64 6.33
CA ASN A 177 -8.99 1.25 6.60
C ASN A 177 -9.79 0.80 7.83
N LYS A 178 -10.39 -0.40 7.72
CA LYS A 178 -11.13 -1.06 8.79
C LYS A 178 -10.16 -1.44 9.91
N GLY A 179 -10.30 -0.88 11.10
CA GLY A 179 -9.40 -1.17 12.20
C GLY A 179 -9.96 -0.67 13.52
N LEU A 180 -9.20 -0.87 14.58
CA LEU A 180 -9.52 -0.38 15.91
C LEU A 180 -9.43 1.15 15.92
N GLU A 181 -10.52 1.80 16.29
CA GLU A 181 -10.60 3.26 16.32
C GLU A 181 -9.70 3.84 17.42
N VAL A 182 -8.86 4.80 17.05
CA VAL A 182 -7.99 5.53 17.96
C VAL A 182 -8.03 7.02 17.69
N ASP A 183 -7.82 7.80 18.73
CA ASP A 183 -7.65 9.24 18.61
C ASP A 183 -6.23 9.64 18.13
N ALA A 184 -5.96 10.93 18.04
CA ALA A 184 -4.66 11.46 17.62
C ALA A 184 -3.49 11.08 18.54
N TYR A 185 -3.76 10.53 19.71
CA TYR A 185 -2.79 10.10 20.70
C TYR A 185 -2.66 8.59 20.80
N MET A 186 -3.27 7.85 19.87
CA MET A 186 -3.32 6.38 19.82
C MET A 186 -4.17 5.75 20.94
N ARG A 187 -5.08 6.51 21.56
CA ARG A 187 -5.99 6.02 22.59
C ARG A 187 -7.30 5.57 21.95
N THR A 188 -7.84 4.46 22.41
CA THR A 188 -9.17 3.97 22.01
C THR A 188 -10.29 4.79 22.67
N ASN A 189 -11.55 4.43 22.44
CA ASN A 189 -12.67 5.00 23.18
C ASN A 189 -12.64 4.69 24.69
N SER A 190 -11.77 3.80 25.14
CA SER A 190 -11.49 3.55 26.58
C SER A 190 -10.23 4.30 26.98
N SER A 191 -10.32 5.10 28.08
CA SER A 191 -9.24 6.00 28.53
C SER A 191 -7.92 5.29 28.84
N ASP A 192 -7.99 4.01 29.24
CA ASP A 192 -6.84 3.24 29.71
C ASP A 192 -6.29 2.28 28.64
N ILE A 193 -6.88 2.29 27.43
CA ILE A 193 -6.53 1.36 26.36
C ILE A 193 -6.06 2.12 25.13
N TYR A 194 -4.88 1.77 24.66
CA TYR A 194 -4.24 2.31 23.46
C TYR A 194 -4.09 1.22 22.41
N ALA A 195 -4.01 1.62 21.14
CA ALA A 195 -3.70 0.68 20.06
C ALA A 195 -2.68 1.26 19.08
N ALA A 196 -1.93 0.36 18.43
CA ALA A 196 -0.87 0.75 17.51
C ALA A 196 -0.62 -0.33 16.44
N GLY A 197 -0.15 0.10 15.28
CA GLY A 197 0.18 -0.76 14.15
C GLY A 197 -1.05 -1.12 13.32
N ASP A 198 -0.95 -2.19 12.53
CA ASP A 198 -1.93 -2.59 11.52
C ASP A 198 -3.33 -2.83 12.09
N VAL A 199 -3.45 -3.14 13.38
CA VAL A 199 -4.74 -3.31 14.04
C VAL A 199 -5.59 -2.04 14.03
N THR A 200 -4.96 -0.87 13.94
CA THR A 200 -5.68 0.42 13.86
C THR A 200 -6.24 0.70 12.46
N GLY A 201 -5.76 0.02 11.43
CA GLY A 201 -6.12 0.29 10.04
C GLY A 201 -5.63 1.63 9.48
N LEU A 202 -4.88 2.42 10.27
CA LEU A 202 -4.34 3.72 9.83
C LEU A 202 -3.20 3.57 8.83
N SER A 203 -2.41 2.52 8.97
CA SER A 203 -1.30 2.19 8.08
C SER A 203 -0.97 0.71 8.22
N ALA A 204 -0.47 0.10 7.14
CA ALA A 204 -0.04 -1.30 7.11
C ALA A 204 1.46 -1.44 6.78
N ILE A 205 2.25 -0.45 7.13
CA ILE A 205 3.70 -0.47 6.96
C ILE A 205 4.43 -0.47 8.31
N TRP A 206 5.51 -1.24 8.38
CA TRP A 206 6.30 -1.41 9.60
C TRP A 206 6.84 -0.11 10.23
N PRO A 207 7.34 0.90 9.45
CA PRO A 207 7.79 2.15 10.04
C PRO A 207 6.71 2.89 10.82
N ASP A 208 5.47 2.94 10.30
CA ASP A 208 4.35 3.58 10.95
C ASP A 208 3.90 2.81 12.19
N ALA A 209 3.85 1.48 12.12
CA ALA A 209 3.55 0.64 13.28
C ALA A 209 4.50 0.94 14.45
N ARG A 210 5.81 1.12 14.16
CA ARG A 210 6.81 1.50 15.14
C ARG A 210 6.56 2.90 15.73
N LEU A 211 6.20 3.88 14.89
CA LEU A 211 5.91 5.25 15.33
C LEU A 211 4.66 5.29 16.20
N MET A 212 3.58 4.61 15.78
CA MET A 212 2.35 4.47 16.56
C MET A 212 2.62 3.82 17.92
N GLY A 213 3.40 2.73 17.95
CA GLY A 213 3.75 2.04 19.19
C GLY A 213 4.55 2.92 20.16
N ARG A 214 5.52 3.70 19.64
CA ARG A 214 6.28 4.67 20.46
C ARG A 214 5.39 5.79 20.99
N CYS A 215 4.48 6.29 20.17
CA CYS A 215 3.51 7.31 20.56
C CYS A 215 2.60 6.79 21.67
N ALA A 216 1.97 5.63 21.47
CA ALA A 216 1.12 5.00 22.46
C ALA A 216 1.87 4.78 23.79
N ALA A 217 3.08 4.23 23.75
CA ALA A 217 3.87 3.98 24.96
C ALA A 217 4.20 5.27 25.74
N ARG A 218 4.55 6.37 25.05
CA ARG A 218 4.78 7.66 25.69
C ARG A 218 3.52 8.20 26.35
N ASN A 219 2.40 8.16 25.64
CA ASN A 219 1.12 8.67 26.15
C ASN A 219 0.59 7.84 27.34
N MET A 220 0.81 6.53 27.34
CA MET A 220 0.51 5.67 28.48
C MET A 220 1.30 6.06 29.76
N CYS A 221 2.53 6.58 29.61
CA CYS A 221 3.40 6.93 30.74
C CYS A 221 3.27 8.40 31.14
N ALA A 222 3.09 9.33 30.21
CA ALA A 222 3.21 10.77 30.44
C ALA A 222 1.91 11.56 30.15
N GLY A 223 0.82 10.88 29.84
CA GLY A 223 -0.42 11.49 29.36
C GLY A 223 -0.36 11.88 27.89
N ASP A 224 -1.50 12.32 27.34
CA ASP A 224 -1.73 12.55 25.91
C ASP A 224 -1.00 13.79 25.36
N THR A 225 0.31 13.73 25.27
CA THR A 225 1.18 14.83 24.85
C THR A 225 1.86 14.61 23.50
N HIS A 226 1.86 13.38 23.00
CA HIS A 226 2.57 12.99 21.78
C HIS A 226 1.59 12.53 20.69
N LYS A 227 1.81 13.00 19.47
CA LYS A 227 1.11 12.51 18.26
C LYS A 227 2.12 11.81 17.35
N PRO A 228 1.76 10.70 16.71
CA PRO A 228 2.66 10.07 15.78
C PRO A 228 2.74 10.91 14.49
N GLU A 229 3.93 11.22 14.05
CA GLU A 229 4.18 11.71 12.71
C GLU A 229 4.22 10.50 11.77
N LEU A 230 3.05 10.04 11.34
CA LEU A 230 2.98 8.91 10.41
C LEU A 230 3.55 9.33 9.05
N TYR A 231 4.39 8.49 8.50
CA TYR A 231 4.81 8.65 7.12
C TYR A 231 3.58 8.50 6.23
N GLN A 232 3.34 9.48 5.39
CA GLN A 232 2.34 9.31 4.34
C GLN A 232 2.75 8.13 3.49
N PHE A 233 1.81 7.24 3.17
CA PHE A 233 2.04 6.00 2.43
C PHE A 233 3.29 6.05 1.56
N LYS A 234 4.31 5.30 1.96
CA LYS A 234 5.59 5.23 1.28
C LYS A 234 5.86 3.80 0.86
N ASN A 235 6.02 3.59 -0.43
CA ASN A 235 6.36 2.28 -0.99
C ASN A 235 7.61 2.39 -1.86
N THR A 236 8.43 1.37 -1.80
CA THR A 236 9.55 1.17 -2.71
C THR A 236 9.51 -0.28 -3.16
N ALA A 237 9.57 -0.51 -4.45
CA ALA A 237 9.57 -1.85 -5.02
C ALA A 237 10.61 -1.95 -6.14
N ASN A 238 11.04 -3.15 -6.44
CA ASN A 238 11.89 -3.47 -7.58
C ASN A 238 11.46 -4.81 -8.16
N PHE A 239 10.85 -4.76 -9.32
CA PHE A 239 10.43 -5.94 -10.06
C PHE A 239 11.18 -6.00 -11.38
N TYR A 240 12.03 -7.00 -11.55
CA TYR A 240 12.81 -7.24 -12.77
C TYR A 240 13.62 -6.02 -13.25
N GLY A 241 14.12 -5.22 -12.30
CA GLY A 241 14.87 -4.00 -12.60
C GLY A 241 14.02 -2.73 -12.75
N LEU A 242 12.71 -2.83 -12.84
CA LEU A 242 11.82 -1.68 -12.74
C LEU A 242 11.73 -1.26 -11.27
N VAL A 243 12.49 -0.25 -10.89
CA VAL A 243 12.46 0.34 -9.55
C VAL A 243 11.34 1.37 -9.48
N LEU A 244 10.58 1.34 -8.37
CA LEU A 244 9.44 2.20 -8.10
C LEU A 244 9.58 2.84 -6.71
N PHE A 245 9.27 4.12 -6.63
CA PHE A 245 9.05 4.83 -5.37
C PHE A 245 7.75 5.61 -5.47
N SER A 246 6.89 5.46 -4.46
CA SER A 246 5.68 6.27 -4.30
C SER A 246 5.54 6.73 -2.86
N ALA A 247 5.12 7.98 -2.66
CA ALA A 247 4.82 8.52 -1.34
C ALA A 247 3.69 9.55 -1.42
N GLY A 248 2.83 9.60 -0.40
CA GLY A 248 1.65 10.44 -0.38
C GLY A 248 0.63 10.05 -1.45
N LYS A 249 -0.02 11.03 -2.03
CA LYS A 249 -1.04 10.86 -3.08
C LYS A 249 -0.37 10.59 -4.42
N THR A 250 -0.78 9.56 -5.13
CA THR A 250 -0.27 9.23 -6.47
C THR A 250 -1.33 9.37 -7.55
N VAL A 251 -2.60 9.30 -7.16
CA VAL A 251 -3.76 9.48 -8.00
C VAL A 251 -4.68 10.51 -7.34
N VAL A 252 -5.00 11.58 -8.04
CA VAL A 252 -5.79 12.71 -7.53
C VAL A 252 -6.74 13.22 -8.62
N ASP A 253 -7.71 13.99 -8.19
CA ASP A 253 -8.54 14.82 -9.06
C ASP A 253 -7.71 16.04 -9.52
N GLU A 254 -7.31 16.05 -10.78
CA GLU A 254 -6.41 17.07 -11.36
C GLU A 254 -7.04 18.47 -11.39
N GLU A 255 -8.35 18.61 -11.18
CA GLU A 255 -8.97 19.94 -11.02
C GLU A 255 -8.63 20.59 -9.67
N ARG A 256 -8.19 19.79 -8.69
CA ARG A 256 -7.91 20.23 -7.32
C ARG A 256 -6.44 20.27 -6.95
N TYR A 257 -5.60 19.70 -7.78
CA TYR A 257 -4.18 19.56 -7.53
C TYR A 257 -3.38 19.97 -8.76
N GLU A 258 -2.24 20.56 -8.54
CA GLU A 258 -1.26 20.75 -9.58
C GLU A 258 -0.48 19.45 -9.78
N VAL A 259 -0.56 18.89 -10.97
CA VAL A 259 0.13 17.65 -11.34
C VAL A 259 1.24 17.98 -12.33
N LEU A 260 2.46 17.69 -11.95
CA LEU A 260 3.64 17.90 -12.77
C LEU A 260 4.28 16.56 -13.12
N VAL A 261 4.59 16.35 -14.37
CA VAL A 261 5.18 15.11 -14.89
C VAL A 261 6.46 15.42 -15.64
N GLN A 262 7.51 14.69 -15.34
CA GLN A 262 8.73 14.62 -16.13
C GLN A 262 8.97 13.18 -16.56
N GLN A 263 8.97 12.95 -17.86
CA GLN A 263 9.20 11.64 -18.46
C GLN A 263 10.46 11.65 -19.29
N GLY A 264 11.42 10.81 -18.94
CA GLY A 264 12.63 10.53 -19.69
C GLY A 264 12.54 9.20 -20.43
N LYS A 265 13.64 8.76 -21.07
CA LYS A 265 13.69 7.44 -21.74
C LYS A 265 13.57 6.26 -20.77
N THR A 266 14.16 6.38 -19.57
CA THR A 266 14.26 5.32 -18.57
C THR A 266 13.80 5.77 -17.18
N SER A 267 13.21 6.96 -17.08
CA SER A 267 12.77 7.53 -15.80
C SER A 267 11.45 8.25 -15.95
N TYR A 268 10.64 8.17 -14.90
CA TYR A 268 9.39 8.88 -14.78
C TYR A 268 9.31 9.50 -13.38
N ARG A 269 8.88 10.76 -13.32
CA ARG A 269 8.64 11.48 -12.06
C ARG A 269 7.33 12.24 -12.17
N LYS A 270 6.45 12.01 -11.21
CA LYS A 270 5.20 12.75 -11.06
C LYS A 270 5.20 13.38 -9.67
N LEU A 271 4.95 14.68 -9.63
CA LEU A 271 4.81 15.46 -8.41
C LEU A 271 3.39 16.00 -8.35
N ILE A 272 2.78 15.89 -7.19
CA ILE A 272 1.41 16.36 -6.94
C ILE A 272 1.49 17.41 -5.85
N LEU A 273 1.11 18.64 -6.19
CA LEU A 273 1.15 19.78 -5.28
C LEU A 273 -0.25 20.33 -5.04
N LYS A 274 -0.43 20.92 -3.86
CA LYS A 274 -1.59 21.73 -3.52
C LYS A 274 -1.13 22.93 -2.72
N ASP A 275 -1.47 24.14 -3.19
CA ASP A 275 -1.10 25.40 -2.55
C ASP A 275 0.42 25.48 -2.28
N GLY A 276 1.24 25.07 -3.26
CA GLY A 276 2.71 25.04 -3.18
C GLY A 276 3.30 23.90 -2.34
N ILE A 277 2.47 23.11 -1.65
CA ILE A 277 2.92 22.02 -0.78
C ILE A 277 2.89 20.70 -1.55
N LEU A 278 3.96 19.91 -1.45
CA LEU A 278 4.02 18.58 -2.04
C LEU A 278 3.09 17.63 -1.26
N GLU A 279 2.13 17.05 -1.96
CA GLU A 279 1.14 16.11 -1.41
C GLU A 279 1.37 14.67 -1.91
N GLY A 280 2.16 14.52 -2.96
CA GLY A 280 2.48 13.19 -3.49
C GLY A 280 3.62 13.16 -4.48
N VAL A 281 4.26 12.00 -4.56
CA VAL A 281 5.35 11.73 -5.51
C VAL A 281 5.31 10.29 -6.00
N LEU A 282 5.51 10.12 -7.29
CA LEU A 282 5.64 8.81 -7.94
C LEU A 282 6.86 8.85 -8.86
N MET A 283 7.77 7.89 -8.71
CA MET A 283 9.02 7.83 -9.47
C MET A 283 9.31 6.41 -9.92
N THR A 284 9.87 6.29 -11.13
CA THR A 284 10.52 5.05 -11.60
C THR A 284 11.87 5.35 -12.23
N GLY A 285 12.74 4.35 -12.29
CA GLY A 285 14.08 4.47 -12.86
C GLY A 285 15.05 5.18 -11.90
N ASP A 286 15.32 6.46 -12.11
CA ASP A 286 16.21 7.22 -11.22
C ASP A 286 15.49 7.68 -9.95
N LEU A 287 15.84 7.07 -8.82
CA LEU A 287 15.30 7.37 -7.49
C LEU A 287 16.25 8.23 -6.62
N SER A 288 17.31 8.81 -7.19
CA SER A 288 18.37 9.51 -6.42
C SER A 288 17.83 10.60 -5.50
N ASN A 289 16.74 11.28 -5.89
CA ASN A 289 16.14 12.38 -5.13
C ASN A 289 14.90 11.95 -4.32
N ALA A 290 14.57 10.66 -4.24
CA ALA A 290 13.37 10.19 -3.54
C ALA A 290 13.35 10.63 -2.07
N GLY A 291 14.51 10.60 -1.38
CA GLY A 291 14.64 11.06 0.00
C GLY A 291 14.35 12.55 0.18
N VAL A 292 14.70 13.37 -0.81
CA VAL A 292 14.44 14.83 -0.78
C VAL A 292 12.94 15.10 -0.88
N TYR A 293 12.25 14.43 -1.81
CA TYR A 293 10.79 14.57 -1.93
C TYR A 293 10.06 14.03 -0.71
N LEU A 294 10.53 12.90 -0.15
CA LEU A 294 9.96 12.37 1.08
C LEU A 294 10.11 13.36 2.24
N HIS A 295 11.26 14.04 2.34
CA HIS A 295 11.50 15.07 3.33
C HIS A 295 10.54 16.27 3.15
N ALA A 296 10.43 16.81 1.94
CA ALA A 296 9.53 17.90 1.61
C ALA A 296 8.06 17.54 1.93
N LEU A 297 7.63 16.32 1.59
CA LEU A 297 6.30 15.82 1.85
C LEU A 297 6.02 15.65 3.35
N THR A 298 6.96 15.04 4.10
CA THR A 298 6.81 14.79 5.55
C THR A 298 6.72 16.09 6.34
N HIS A 299 7.54 17.07 6.00
CA HIS A 299 7.58 18.37 6.68
C HIS A 299 6.64 19.41 6.07
N ARG A 300 5.85 19.02 5.05
CA ARG A 300 4.89 19.91 4.35
C ARG A 300 5.51 21.23 3.90
N LEU A 301 6.73 21.12 3.33
CA LEU A 301 7.47 22.31 2.90
C LEU A 301 6.78 22.99 1.72
N ASN A 302 6.69 24.31 1.75
CA ASN A 302 6.22 25.09 0.59
C ASN A 302 7.33 25.15 -0.45
N LEU A 303 7.00 24.79 -1.70
CA LEU A 303 7.95 24.70 -2.83
C LEU A 303 7.75 25.82 -3.87
N ASP A 304 6.92 26.83 -3.58
CA ASP A 304 6.62 27.88 -4.56
C ASP A 304 7.88 28.65 -5.00
N GLY A 305 8.80 28.96 -4.08
CA GLY A 305 10.09 29.58 -4.41
C GLY A 305 11.03 28.68 -5.23
N MET A 306 10.70 27.40 -5.41
CA MET A 306 11.54 26.42 -6.11
C MET A 306 10.95 25.93 -7.44
N ARG A 307 9.92 26.59 -7.96
CA ARG A 307 9.14 26.17 -9.16
C ARG A 307 10.02 25.79 -10.35
N GLY A 308 11.08 26.54 -10.62
CA GLY A 308 12.02 26.25 -11.71
C GLY A 308 12.89 24.99 -11.53
N ARG A 309 12.89 24.39 -10.32
CA ARG A 309 13.78 23.29 -9.92
C ARG A 309 13.07 22.06 -9.37
N LEU A 310 11.75 22.01 -9.36
CA LEU A 310 10.97 20.95 -8.69
C LEU A 310 11.45 19.53 -9.01
N PHE A 311 11.88 19.25 -10.23
CA PHE A 311 12.42 17.94 -10.62
C PHE A 311 13.93 17.74 -10.32
N ARG A 312 14.59 18.76 -9.76
CA ARG A 312 16.03 18.76 -9.45
C ARG A 312 16.33 19.12 -8.02
N LEU A 313 15.33 19.03 -7.14
CA LEU A 313 15.49 19.34 -5.72
C LEU A 313 16.60 18.47 -5.10
N SER A 314 17.36 19.08 -4.23
CA SER A 314 18.39 18.46 -3.41
C SER A 314 18.32 19.01 -1.99
N PHE A 315 18.93 18.37 -1.03
CA PHE A 315 18.97 18.90 0.36
C PHE A 315 19.65 20.27 0.45
N SER A 316 20.57 20.58 -0.49
CA SER A 316 21.23 21.88 -0.52
C SER A 316 20.26 23.06 -0.78
N ASP A 317 19.08 22.80 -1.31
CA ASP A 317 18.07 23.83 -1.53
C ASP A 317 17.50 24.41 -0.23
N TRP A 318 17.69 23.72 0.89
CA TRP A 318 17.31 24.15 2.24
C TRP A 318 18.50 24.54 3.12
N TYR A 319 19.73 24.60 2.58
CA TYR A 319 20.88 25.11 3.32
C TYR A 319 21.11 26.58 3.00
N GLY A 320 21.23 27.39 4.04
CA GLY A 320 21.64 28.80 4.02
C GLY A 320 22.97 28.99 4.72
N ILE A 321 23.44 30.22 4.72
CA ILE A 321 24.53 30.67 5.56
C ILE A 321 23.89 31.59 6.60
N ASP A 322 24.10 31.28 7.88
CA ASP A 322 23.73 32.16 8.97
C ASP A 322 24.60 33.44 8.91
N GLU A 323 23.97 34.62 8.84
CA GLU A 323 24.66 35.88 8.62
C GLU A 323 25.53 36.32 9.82
N GLU A 324 25.20 35.85 11.03
CA GLU A 324 25.94 36.21 12.23
C GLU A 324 27.15 35.30 12.46
N SER A 325 26.95 33.99 12.30
CA SER A 325 28.02 33.00 12.54
C SER A 325 28.85 32.71 11.31
N GLY A 326 28.32 32.94 10.10
CA GLY A 326 28.93 32.51 8.84
C GLY A 326 28.90 31.02 8.59
N GLU A 327 28.18 30.23 9.41
CA GLU A 327 28.08 28.80 9.31
C GLU A 327 26.90 28.39 8.42
N TYR A 328 27.01 27.19 7.80
CA TYR A 328 25.88 26.61 7.06
C TYR A 328 24.78 26.21 8.04
N CYS A 329 23.58 26.70 7.79
CA CYS A 329 22.40 26.34 8.55
C CYS A 329 21.34 25.70 7.62
N TYR A 330 20.57 24.78 8.19
CA TYR A 330 19.41 24.21 7.53
C TYR A 330 18.18 25.05 7.83
N THR A 331 17.47 25.48 6.78
CA THR A 331 16.25 26.27 6.91
C THR A 331 15.04 25.46 6.39
N MET A 332 13.91 25.60 7.08
CA MET A 332 12.66 24.96 6.62
C MET A 332 12.01 25.74 5.46
N GLU A 333 12.43 26.96 5.20
CA GLU A 333 11.83 27.84 4.19
C GLU A 333 12.47 27.69 2.81
N GLY A 334 13.51 26.90 2.65
CA GLY A 334 14.19 26.74 1.37
C GLY A 334 14.76 28.06 0.80
N ARG A 335 15.61 27.95 -0.19
CA ARG A 335 16.14 29.12 -0.90
C ARG A 335 15.12 29.65 -1.90
N ASP A 336 14.93 30.96 -1.92
CA ASP A 336 14.21 31.62 -2.98
C ASP A 336 15.13 31.71 -4.23
N TYR A 337 14.70 31.15 -5.32
CA TYR A 337 15.38 31.17 -6.62
C TYR A 337 14.61 32.02 -7.64
N SER A 338 13.65 32.85 -7.19
CA SER A 338 12.85 33.72 -8.05
C SER A 338 13.67 34.85 -8.70
#